data_bd4bd54905b7a0c4dc154a3fd76ab58d
#
_entry.id   bd4bd54905b7a0c4dc154a3fd76ab58d
#
_cell.length_a   1.000
_cell.length_b   1.000
_cell.length_c   1.000
_cell.angle_alpha   90.00
_cell.angle_beta   90.00
_cell.angle_gamma   90.00
#
_symmetry.space_group_name_H-M   'P 1'
#
loop_
_entity.id
_entity.type
_entity.pdbx_description
1 polymer ?
#
loop_
_entity_poly.entity_id
_entity_poly.type
_entity_poly.pdbx_seq_one_letter_code
_entity_poly.pdbx_strand_id
1 'polypeptide(L)'
;MMESKKPTLFISYCHRDGSMYADDLEEELQDYFEVRRDKTRLIPNDDLYDFMAEIANQDYVIVVLTTEYTKSRNCMLEMAYLANQDDWAEKTMVLVVDNSLYEADNKINILTYWRDRQRKAMLTLETCEVGSSILEQEIEYLKEINNKLEPFLVGLTRRLNPSQLAIVNEMVRLRNRRHMDKTNDIISEGESFVLKYLETNGSKTLTEISEGLNFSKPKTSRILRNLVDTGRVTKDVSPQNRQYKVK
;
A
#
# COMPACT_ATOMS: atom_id res chain seq x y z
N MET A 1 -18.10 -0.45 19.74
CA MET A 1 -16.74 -0.84 19.24
C MET A 1 -16.53 0.00 18.00
N MET A 2 -15.51 0.87 17.96
CA MET A 2 -15.12 1.50 16.69
C MET A 2 -14.52 0.40 15.82
N GLU A 3 -15.19 0.05 14.73
CA GLU A 3 -14.57 -0.75 13.68
C GLU A 3 -13.34 -0.01 13.20
N SER A 4 -12.17 -0.62 13.32
CA SER A 4 -10.96 -0.04 12.75
C SER A 4 -11.13 -0.04 11.24
N LYS A 5 -11.03 1.14 10.62
CA LYS A 5 -11.13 1.31 9.16
C LYS A 5 -10.18 0.32 8.48
N LYS A 6 -10.70 -0.49 7.55
CA LYS A 6 -9.88 -1.38 6.74
C LYS A 6 -8.86 -0.56 5.94
N PRO A 7 -7.61 -1.03 5.80
CA PRO A 7 -6.67 -0.39 4.88
C PRO A 7 -7.14 -0.53 3.43
N THR A 8 -6.77 0.43 2.60
CA THR A 8 -7.13 0.44 1.18
C THR A 8 -6.19 -0.44 0.38
N LEU A 9 -6.76 -1.22 -0.55
CA LEU A 9 -6.03 -2.05 -1.50
C LEU A 9 -6.52 -1.76 -2.90
N PHE A 10 -5.62 -1.38 -3.80
CA PHE A 10 -5.95 -1.24 -5.22
C PHE A 10 -5.48 -2.47 -6.00
N ILE A 11 -6.32 -2.98 -6.90
CA ILE A 11 -5.97 -4.04 -7.84
C ILE A 11 -5.94 -3.45 -9.25
N SER A 12 -4.72 -3.26 -9.78
CA SER A 12 -4.47 -2.81 -11.15
C SER A 12 -4.40 -4.02 -12.08
N TYR A 13 -5.23 -4.04 -13.12
CA TYR A 13 -5.32 -5.16 -14.07
C TYR A 13 -5.80 -4.69 -15.45
N CYS A 14 -5.51 -5.47 -16.48
CA CYS A 14 -6.09 -5.24 -17.80
C CYS A 14 -7.42 -5.96 -17.95
N HIS A 15 -8.48 -5.26 -18.35
CA HIS A 15 -9.83 -5.84 -18.51
C HIS A 15 -9.89 -6.99 -19.52
N ARG A 16 -8.98 -7.04 -20.49
CA ARG A 16 -9.00 -8.04 -21.57
C ARG A 16 -8.65 -9.43 -21.09
N ASP A 17 -7.69 -9.54 -20.17
CA ASP A 17 -7.10 -10.82 -19.77
C ASP A 17 -6.80 -10.94 -18.28
N GLY A 18 -6.96 -9.87 -17.49
CA GLY A 18 -6.70 -9.81 -16.06
C GLY A 18 -7.94 -9.91 -15.17
N SER A 19 -9.16 -9.77 -15.72
CA SER A 19 -10.39 -9.63 -14.93
C SER A 19 -10.66 -10.80 -13.99
N MET A 20 -10.46 -12.03 -14.43
CA MET A 20 -10.70 -13.23 -13.61
C MET A 20 -9.79 -13.24 -12.37
N TYR A 21 -8.52 -12.92 -12.54
CA TYR A 21 -7.57 -12.85 -11.41
C TYR A 21 -7.90 -11.71 -10.45
N ALA A 22 -8.38 -10.58 -10.97
CA ALA A 22 -8.79 -9.46 -10.14
C ALA A 22 -10.08 -9.77 -9.37
N ASP A 23 -11.04 -10.49 -9.96
CA ASP A 23 -12.27 -10.94 -9.31
C ASP A 23 -11.95 -11.91 -8.16
N ASP A 24 -11.08 -12.90 -8.38
CA ASP A 24 -10.64 -13.86 -7.35
C ASP A 24 -9.89 -13.16 -6.21
N LEU A 25 -8.97 -12.23 -6.53
CA LEU A 25 -8.24 -11.47 -5.51
C LEU A 25 -9.16 -10.58 -4.67
N GLU A 26 -10.17 -9.95 -5.28
CA GLU A 26 -11.16 -9.16 -4.55
C GLU A 26 -11.97 -10.04 -3.61
N GLU A 27 -12.45 -11.20 -4.07
CA GLU A 27 -13.23 -12.14 -3.25
C GLU A 27 -12.43 -12.59 -2.02
N GLU A 28 -11.14 -12.93 -2.20
CA GLU A 28 -10.29 -13.41 -1.10
C GLU A 28 -9.85 -12.28 -0.13
N LEU A 29 -9.75 -11.03 -0.60
CA LEU A 29 -9.18 -9.92 0.18
C LEU A 29 -10.20 -8.92 0.74
N GLN A 30 -11.46 -8.92 0.30
CA GLN A 30 -12.49 -7.96 0.71
C GLN A 30 -12.80 -7.98 2.22
N ASP A 31 -12.58 -9.10 2.91
CA ASP A 31 -12.76 -9.20 4.35
C ASP A 31 -11.67 -8.46 5.13
N TYR A 32 -10.50 -8.29 4.54
CA TYR A 32 -9.31 -7.72 5.17
C TYR A 32 -9.05 -6.28 4.75
N PHE A 33 -9.45 -5.88 3.54
CA PHE A 33 -9.15 -4.60 2.91
C PHE A 33 -10.42 -3.92 2.37
N GLU A 34 -10.37 -2.60 2.22
CA GLU A 34 -11.25 -1.86 1.33
C GLU A 34 -10.69 -1.99 -0.08
N VAL A 35 -11.15 -3.01 -0.83
CA VAL A 35 -10.64 -3.30 -2.17
C VAL A 35 -11.21 -2.29 -3.17
N ARG A 36 -10.34 -1.77 -4.03
CA ARG A 36 -10.64 -0.79 -5.07
C ARG A 36 -10.08 -1.26 -6.40
N ARG A 37 -10.84 -1.04 -7.46
CA ARG A 37 -10.42 -1.26 -8.85
C ARG A 37 -11.28 -0.42 -9.78
N ASP A 38 -10.82 -0.17 -10.99
CA ASP A 38 -11.49 0.69 -11.96
C ASP A 38 -12.95 0.29 -12.25
N LYS A 39 -13.27 -1.03 -12.32
CA LYS A 39 -14.62 -1.55 -12.54
C LYS A 39 -15.64 -1.13 -11.47
N THR A 40 -15.20 -0.88 -10.25
CA THR A 40 -16.09 -0.65 -9.11
C THR A 40 -16.24 0.83 -8.73
N ARG A 41 -15.43 1.74 -9.29
CA ARG A 41 -15.35 3.12 -8.82
C ARG A 41 -15.48 4.20 -9.89
N LEU A 42 -15.25 3.88 -11.16
CA LEU A 42 -15.44 4.85 -12.24
C LEU A 42 -16.93 5.16 -12.41
N ILE A 43 -17.32 6.35 -11.98
CA ILE A 43 -18.60 6.93 -12.35
C ILE A 43 -18.47 7.46 -13.78
N PRO A 44 -19.50 7.32 -14.64
CA PRO A 44 -19.47 7.92 -15.96
C PRO A 44 -19.10 9.41 -15.86
N ASN A 45 -18.06 9.84 -16.58
CA ASN A 45 -17.45 11.17 -16.62
C ASN A 45 -16.40 11.49 -15.52
N ASP A 46 -15.95 10.53 -14.72
CA ASP A 46 -14.76 10.75 -13.87
C ASP A 46 -13.51 10.97 -14.71
N ASP A 47 -12.65 11.88 -14.24
CA ASP A 47 -11.33 12.06 -14.85
C ASP A 47 -10.45 10.84 -14.55
N LEU A 48 -10.12 10.11 -15.61
CA LEU A 48 -9.30 8.90 -15.50
C LEU A 48 -7.91 9.19 -14.90
N TYR A 49 -7.41 10.40 -15.06
CA TYR A 49 -6.09 10.80 -14.52
C TYR A 49 -6.13 11.05 -13.02
N ASP A 50 -7.16 11.72 -12.54
CA ASP A 50 -7.36 11.89 -11.11
C ASP A 50 -7.49 10.54 -10.43
N PHE A 51 -8.18 9.59 -11.07
CA PHE A 51 -8.26 8.21 -10.59
C PHE A 51 -6.91 7.48 -10.58
N MET A 52 -6.10 7.62 -11.63
CA MET A 52 -4.76 7.03 -11.69
C MET A 52 -3.82 7.63 -10.63
N ALA A 53 -3.92 8.94 -10.37
CA ALA A 53 -3.16 9.58 -9.30
C ALA A 53 -3.58 9.08 -7.91
N GLU A 54 -4.85 8.72 -7.72
CA GLU A 54 -5.33 8.10 -6.47
C GLU A 54 -4.69 6.74 -6.16
N ILE A 55 -4.26 5.98 -7.20
CA ILE A 55 -3.62 4.68 -7.01
C ILE A 55 -2.35 4.81 -6.19
N ALA A 56 -1.59 5.86 -6.41
CA ALA A 56 -0.37 6.15 -5.67
C ALA A 56 -0.61 6.37 -4.17
N ASN A 57 -1.83 6.79 -3.79
CA ASN A 57 -2.23 7.09 -2.42
C ASN A 57 -2.84 5.91 -1.66
N GLN A 58 -2.93 4.72 -2.29
CA GLN A 58 -3.46 3.54 -1.61
C GLN A 58 -2.45 2.98 -0.61
N ASP A 59 -2.95 2.32 0.46
CA ASP A 59 -2.09 1.66 1.45
C ASP A 59 -1.32 0.49 0.83
N TYR A 60 -1.97 -0.25 -0.10
CA TYR A 60 -1.40 -1.40 -0.82
C TYR A 60 -1.88 -1.45 -2.27
N VAL A 61 -1.07 -2.05 -3.13
CA VAL A 61 -1.40 -2.25 -4.54
C VAL A 61 -1.03 -3.68 -4.96
N ILE A 62 -1.91 -4.33 -5.73
CA ILE A 62 -1.60 -5.55 -6.46
C ILE A 62 -1.67 -5.23 -7.95
N VAL A 63 -0.60 -5.54 -8.68
CA VAL A 63 -0.57 -5.45 -10.14
C VAL A 63 -0.73 -6.85 -10.71
N VAL A 64 -1.82 -7.10 -11.45
CA VAL A 64 -2.03 -8.33 -12.21
C VAL A 64 -1.40 -8.14 -13.59
N LEU A 65 -0.15 -8.58 -13.72
CA LEU A 65 0.67 -8.34 -14.91
C LEU A 65 0.42 -9.43 -15.94
N THR A 66 -0.24 -9.05 -17.02
CA THR A 66 -0.53 -9.89 -18.19
C THR A 66 0.13 -9.31 -19.44
N THR A 67 0.12 -10.04 -20.55
CA THR A 67 0.62 -9.53 -21.83
C THR A 67 -0.18 -8.30 -22.30
N GLU A 68 -1.49 -8.29 -22.14
CA GLU A 68 -2.33 -7.14 -22.54
C GLU A 68 -2.14 -5.95 -21.58
N TYR A 69 -1.85 -6.21 -20.29
CA TYR A 69 -1.48 -5.16 -19.33
C TYR A 69 -0.29 -4.34 -19.85
N THR A 70 0.77 -5.02 -20.34
CA THR A 70 1.99 -4.36 -20.83
C THR A 70 1.78 -3.54 -22.09
N LYS A 71 0.67 -3.73 -22.82
CA LYS A 71 0.29 -2.97 -24.03
C LYS A 71 -0.78 -1.92 -23.77
N SER A 72 -1.46 -1.99 -22.63
CA SER A 72 -2.51 -1.05 -22.25
C SER A 72 -1.91 0.28 -21.78
N ARG A 73 -2.27 1.38 -22.45
CA ARG A 73 -1.83 2.72 -22.08
C ARG A 73 -2.19 3.07 -20.63
N ASN A 74 -3.44 2.82 -20.26
CA ASN A 74 -3.93 3.16 -18.92
C ASN A 74 -3.21 2.35 -17.84
N CYS A 75 -3.10 1.02 -18.00
CA CYS A 75 -2.38 0.16 -17.06
C CYS A 75 -0.90 0.56 -16.91
N MET A 76 -0.25 0.94 -18.02
CA MET A 76 1.14 1.36 -17.97
C MET A 76 1.32 2.75 -17.35
N LEU A 77 0.34 3.65 -17.46
CA LEU A 77 0.33 4.90 -16.71
C LEU A 77 0.10 4.66 -15.22
N GLU A 78 -0.83 3.78 -14.83
CA GLU A 78 -1.01 3.37 -13.43
C GLU A 78 0.30 2.87 -12.83
N MET A 79 1.00 1.98 -13.56
CA MET A 79 2.31 1.48 -13.16
C MET A 79 3.34 2.62 -13.04
N ALA A 80 3.37 3.57 -13.97
CA ALA A 80 4.31 4.69 -13.94
C ALA A 80 4.06 5.64 -12.75
N TYR A 81 2.79 5.98 -12.47
CA TYR A 81 2.42 6.77 -11.29
C TYR A 81 2.77 6.06 -9.98
N LEU A 82 2.52 4.75 -9.91
CA LEU A 82 2.89 3.94 -8.76
C LEU A 82 4.41 3.94 -8.56
N ALA A 83 5.20 3.73 -9.62
CA ALA A 83 6.66 3.71 -9.58
C ALA A 83 7.32 5.08 -9.31
N ASN A 84 6.54 6.16 -9.27
CA ASN A 84 7.00 7.48 -8.83
C ASN A 84 6.99 7.64 -7.30
N GLN A 85 6.35 6.73 -6.55
CA GLN A 85 6.34 6.78 -5.10
C GLN A 85 7.59 6.11 -4.53
N ASP A 86 8.19 6.72 -3.49
CA ASP A 86 9.40 6.20 -2.86
C ASP A 86 9.15 4.83 -2.20
N ASP A 87 7.93 4.60 -1.69
CA ASP A 87 7.51 3.38 -1.00
C ASP A 87 6.86 2.32 -1.90
N TRP A 88 6.83 2.54 -3.24
CA TRP A 88 6.11 1.67 -4.17
C TRP A 88 6.49 0.19 -4.05
N ALA A 89 7.78 -0.07 -3.82
CA ALA A 89 8.30 -1.43 -3.75
C ALA A 89 7.86 -2.19 -2.49
N GLU A 90 7.54 -1.45 -1.42
CA GLU A 90 7.10 -2.01 -0.13
C GLU A 90 5.60 -2.27 -0.10
N LYS A 91 4.82 -1.42 -0.79
CA LYS A 91 3.36 -1.52 -0.81
C LYS A 91 2.79 -2.26 -2.02
N THR A 92 3.65 -2.61 -3.00
CA THR A 92 3.19 -3.22 -4.26
C THR A 92 3.60 -4.69 -4.37
N MET A 93 2.62 -5.53 -4.68
CA MET A 93 2.83 -6.91 -5.12
C MET A 93 2.49 -7.05 -6.59
N VAL A 94 3.24 -7.88 -7.29
CA VAL A 94 3.01 -8.15 -8.72
C VAL A 94 2.71 -9.64 -8.89
N LEU A 95 1.53 -9.96 -9.39
CA LEU A 95 1.14 -11.27 -9.88
C LEU A 95 1.45 -11.34 -11.38
N VAL A 96 2.51 -12.01 -11.76
CA VAL A 96 2.82 -12.24 -13.17
C VAL A 96 2.06 -13.48 -13.65
N VAL A 97 1.06 -13.26 -14.49
CA VAL A 97 0.20 -14.34 -15.01
C VAL A 97 0.87 -15.09 -16.15
N ASP A 98 1.57 -14.38 -17.01
CA ASP A 98 2.29 -14.95 -18.14
C ASP A 98 3.80 -15.00 -17.86
N ASN A 99 4.32 -16.21 -17.63
CA ASN A 99 5.73 -16.43 -17.33
C ASN A 99 6.68 -16.00 -18.46
N SER A 100 6.18 -15.88 -19.70
CA SER A 100 6.98 -15.36 -20.81
C SER A 100 7.47 -13.92 -20.60
N LEU A 101 6.79 -13.17 -19.71
CA LEU A 101 7.22 -11.82 -19.31
C LEU A 101 8.55 -11.77 -18.54
N TYR A 102 9.04 -12.92 -18.05
CA TYR A 102 10.39 -13.04 -17.47
C TYR A 102 11.49 -13.18 -18.53
N GLU A 103 11.16 -13.56 -19.75
CA GLU A 103 12.12 -13.74 -20.83
C GLU A 103 12.68 -12.41 -21.30
N ALA A 104 14.00 -12.38 -21.59
CA ALA A 104 14.67 -11.15 -22.00
C ALA A 104 14.10 -10.58 -23.29
N ASP A 105 13.81 -11.44 -24.27
CA ASP A 105 13.28 -11.03 -25.58
C ASP A 105 11.92 -10.35 -25.45
N ASN A 106 11.03 -10.87 -24.60
CA ASN A 106 9.73 -10.26 -24.36
C ASN A 106 9.84 -8.90 -23.68
N LYS A 107 10.76 -8.74 -22.73
CA LYS A 107 11.03 -7.43 -22.11
C LYS A 107 11.57 -6.41 -23.12
N ILE A 108 12.49 -6.83 -23.99
CA ILE A 108 13.00 -6.00 -25.07
C ILE A 108 11.87 -5.60 -26.03
N ASN A 109 10.98 -6.52 -26.37
CA ASN A 109 9.83 -6.25 -27.21
C ASN A 109 8.87 -5.21 -26.58
N ILE A 110 8.61 -5.32 -25.27
CA ILE A 110 7.78 -4.36 -24.53
C ILE A 110 8.43 -2.97 -24.53
N LEU A 111 9.74 -2.88 -24.24
CA LEU A 111 10.48 -1.63 -24.28
C LEU A 111 10.47 -1.00 -25.68
N THR A 112 10.70 -1.81 -26.71
CA THR A 112 10.69 -1.36 -28.10
C THR A 112 9.33 -0.84 -28.52
N TYR A 113 8.24 -1.56 -28.16
CA TYR A 113 6.87 -1.17 -28.44
C TYR A 113 6.55 0.25 -27.94
N TRP A 114 6.89 0.57 -26.68
CA TRP A 114 6.60 1.88 -26.09
C TRP A 114 7.49 2.99 -26.62
N ARG A 115 8.78 2.70 -26.89
CA ARG A 115 9.72 3.65 -27.52
C ARG A 115 9.30 3.99 -28.94
N ASP A 116 8.84 3.00 -29.71
CA ASP A 116 8.37 3.23 -31.07
C ASP A 116 7.06 4.03 -31.11
N ARG A 117 6.13 3.77 -30.17
CA ARG A 117 4.94 4.61 -30.02
C ARG A 117 5.29 6.07 -29.75
N GLN A 118 6.20 6.33 -28.83
CA GLN A 118 6.66 7.69 -28.54
C GLN A 118 7.30 8.36 -29.75
N ARG A 119 8.21 7.66 -30.43
CA ARG A 119 8.85 8.16 -31.64
C ARG A 119 7.83 8.49 -32.72
N LYS A 120 6.86 7.61 -32.94
CA LYS A 120 5.79 7.85 -33.91
C LYS A 120 4.95 9.08 -33.56
N ALA A 121 4.58 9.26 -32.31
CA ALA A 121 3.83 10.44 -31.86
C ALA A 121 4.63 11.75 -32.07
N MET A 122 5.93 11.74 -31.77
CA MET A 122 6.81 12.89 -31.99
C MET A 122 6.92 13.24 -33.49
N LEU A 123 7.13 12.24 -34.36
CA LEU A 123 7.17 12.46 -35.81
C LEU A 123 5.83 13.00 -36.36
N THR A 124 4.73 12.50 -35.81
CA THR A 124 3.38 12.99 -36.18
C THR A 124 3.21 14.46 -35.77
N LEU A 125 3.70 14.85 -34.58
CA LEU A 125 3.63 16.24 -34.11
C LEU A 125 4.41 17.19 -35.02
N GLU A 126 5.60 16.78 -35.51
CA GLU A 126 6.42 17.58 -36.43
C GLU A 126 5.73 17.82 -37.78
N THR A 127 4.85 16.94 -38.21
CA THR A 127 4.21 16.99 -39.55
C THR A 127 2.75 17.40 -39.49
N CYS A 128 2.14 17.54 -38.30
CA CYS A 128 0.72 17.81 -38.12
C CYS A 128 0.47 19.27 -37.81
N GLU A 129 -0.33 19.94 -38.64
CA GLU A 129 -0.71 21.34 -38.42
C GLU A 129 -1.89 21.52 -37.46
N VAL A 130 -2.62 20.43 -37.13
CA VAL A 130 -3.84 20.44 -36.32
C VAL A 130 -3.76 19.36 -35.24
N GLY A 131 -4.23 19.69 -34.02
CA GLY A 131 -4.30 18.72 -32.91
C GLY A 131 -3.01 18.57 -32.12
N SER A 132 -2.13 19.56 -32.18
CA SER A 132 -0.83 19.54 -31.47
C SER A 132 -0.96 19.28 -29.96
N SER A 133 -1.95 19.90 -29.30
CA SER A 133 -2.15 19.73 -27.85
C SER A 133 -2.49 18.30 -27.43
N ILE A 134 -3.25 17.56 -28.26
CA ILE A 134 -3.55 16.14 -27.99
C ILE A 134 -2.29 15.29 -28.16
N LEU A 135 -1.50 15.56 -29.20
CA LEU A 135 -0.24 14.85 -29.46
C LEU A 135 0.81 15.18 -28.39
N GLU A 136 0.92 16.43 -27.98
CA GLU A 136 1.80 16.88 -26.91
C GLU A 136 1.47 16.14 -25.60
N GLN A 137 0.20 16.07 -25.23
CA GLN A 137 -0.25 15.34 -24.06
C GLN A 137 0.06 13.84 -24.17
N GLU A 138 -0.21 13.22 -25.32
CA GLU A 138 0.11 11.80 -25.54
C GLU A 138 1.63 11.55 -25.44
N ILE A 139 2.46 12.44 -25.96
CA ILE A 139 3.92 12.35 -25.85
C ILE A 139 4.37 12.41 -24.39
N GLU A 140 3.79 13.28 -23.57
CA GLU A 140 4.12 13.35 -22.13
C GLU A 140 3.78 12.03 -21.42
N TYR A 141 2.63 11.42 -21.72
CA TYR A 141 2.27 10.11 -21.15
C TYR A 141 3.24 9.01 -21.60
N LEU A 142 3.62 9.01 -22.87
CA LEU A 142 4.57 8.03 -23.40
C LEU A 142 5.97 8.22 -22.81
N LYS A 143 6.37 9.45 -22.51
CA LYS A 143 7.62 9.74 -21.79
C LYS A 143 7.56 9.19 -20.37
N GLU A 144 6.45 9.43 -19.64
CA GLU A 144 6.28 8.94 -18.27
C GLU A 144 6.38 7.42 -18.22
N ILE A 145 5.66 6.72 -19.11
CA ILE A 145 5.74 5.26 -19.23
C ILE A 145 7.18 4.81 -19.52
N ASN A 146 7.83 5.36 -20.54
CA ASN A 146 9.17 4.95 -20.95
C ASN A 146 10.23 5.18 -19.85
N ASN A 147 10.09 6.23 -19.06
CA ASN A 147 11.01 6.53 -17.95
C ASN A 147 10.96 5.48 -16.84
N LYS A 148 9.78 4.90 -16.59
CA LYS A 148 9.56 3.95 -15.47
C LYS A 148 9.56 2.49 -15.89
N LEU A 149 9.35 2.19 -17.17
CA LEU A 149 9.17 0.84 -17.68
C LEU A 149 10.41 -0.04 -17.50
N GLU A 150 11.59 0.45 -17.85
CA GLU A 150 12.83 -0.33 -17.74
C GLU A 150 13.17 -0.68 -16.28
N PRO A 151 13.18 0.27 -15.32
CA PRO A 151 13.35 -0.05 -13.90
C PRO A 151 12.31 -1.05 -13.37
N PHE A 152 11.05 -0.92 -13.80
CA PHE A 152 9.98 -1.83 -13.43
C PHE A 152 10.25 -3.26 -13.93
N LEU A 153 10.55 -3.44 -15.21
CA LEU A 153 10.86 -4.75 -15.81
C LEU A 153 12.13 -5.39 -15.23
N VAL A 154 13.14 -4.59 -14.90
CA VAL A 154 14.34 -5.07 -14.18
C VAL A 154 13.96 -5.50 -12.76
N GLY A 155 13.12 -4.73 -12.08
CA GLY A 155 12.62 -5.07 -10.74
C GLY A 155 11.87 -6.40 -10.70
N LEU A 156 11.10 -6.73 -11.74
CA LEU A 156 10.40 -8.01 -11.84
C LEU A 156 11.35 -9.21 -11.85
N THR A 157 12.50 -9.11 -12.52
CA THR A 157 13.47 -10.24 -12.59
C THR A 157 14.12 -10.59 -11.27
N ARG A 158 14.10 -9.67 -10.32
CA ARG A 158 14.68 -9.88 -8.98
C ARG A 158 13.71 -10.44 -7.99
N ARG A 159 12.42 -10.58 -8.36
CA ARG A 159 11.35 -11.07 -7.48
C ARG A 159 10.94 -12.48 -7.93
N LEU A 160 10.73 -13.37 -6.95
CA LEU A 160 10.06 -14.63 -7.21
C LEU A 160 8.63 -14.34 -7.66
N ASN A 161 8.14 -15.05 -8.69
CA ASN A 161 6.74 -14.99 -9.06
C ASN A 161 5.91 -15.75 -8.02
N PRO A 162 5.19 -15.07 -7.13
CA PRO A 162 4.35 -15.75 -6.15
C PRO A 162 3.09 -16.29 -6.83
N SER A 163 2.56 -17.41 -6.34
CA SER A 163 1.21 -17.82 -6.68
C SER A 163 0.19 -16.81 -6.12
N GLN A 164 -1.02 -16.80 -6.68
CA GLN A 164 -2.10 -15.94 -6.18
C GLN A 164 -2.33 -16.14 -4.67
N LEU A 165 -2.38 -17.41 -4.22
CA LEU A 165 -2.51 -17.73 -2.80
C LEU A 165 -1.36 -17.16 -1.95
N ALA A 166 -0.12 -17.19 -2.47
CA ALA A 166 1.02 -16.61 -1.76
C ALA A 166 0.91 -15.08 -1.65
N ILE A 167 0.36 -14.40 -2.67
CA ILE A 167 0.06 -12.97 -2.62
C ILE A 167 -0.99 -12.67 -1.55
N VAL A 168 -2.10 -13.39 -1.54
CA VAL A 168 -3.17 -13.21 -0.54
C VAL A 168 -2.62 -13.36 0.87
N ASN A 169 -1.88 -14.45 1.14
CA ASN A 169 -1.28 -14.70 2.44
C ASN A 169 -0.30 -13.58 2.87
N GLU A 170 0.54 -13.11 1.94
CA GLU A 170 1.49 -12.03 2.26
C GLU A 170 0.78 -10.69 2.48
N MET A 171 -0.27 -10.37 1.72
CA MET A 171 -1.08 -9.18 1.92
C MET A 171 -1.71 -9.16 3.32
N VAL A 172 -2.31 -10.27 3.73
CA VAL A 172 -2.88 -10.41 5.08
C VAL A 172 -1.80 -10.26 6.15
N ARG A 173 -0.60 -10.83 5.91
CA ARG A 173 0.54 -10.71 6.82
C ARG A 173 1.03 -9.26 6.95
N LEU A 174 1.16 -8.52 5.84
CA LEU A 174 1.57 -7.11 5.82
C LEU A 174 0.57 -6.22 6.56
N ARG A 175 -0.73 -6.44 6.33
CA ARG A 175 -1.79 -5.76 7.08
C ARG A 175 -1.66 -5.99 8.59
N ASN A 176 -1.48 -7.24 9.01
CA ASN A 176 -1.38 -7.58 10.43
C ASN A 176 -0.12 -6.98 11.06
N ARG A 177 1.01 -6.96 10.34
CA ARG A 177 2.26 -6.34 10.78
C ARG A 177 2.07 -4.84 11.00
N ARG A 178 1.50 -4.13 10.03
CA ARG A 178 1.23 -2.68 10.13
C ARG A 178 0.26 -2.35 11.28
N HIS A 179 -0.68 -3.24 11.59
CA HIS A 179 -1.53 -3.11 12.78
C HIS A 179 -0.75 -3.30 14.08
N MET A 180 0.20 -4.24 14.12
CA MET A 180 1.07 -4.44 15.29
C MET A 180 2.01 -3.25 15.48
N ASP A 181 2.60 -2.72 14.42
CA ASP A 181 3.50 -1.56 14.48
C ASP A 181 2.75 -0.32 14.96
N LYS A 182 1.60 0.02 14.38
CA LYS A 182 0.75 1.12 14.88
C LYS A 182 0.32 0.91 16.34
N THR A 183 0.06 -0.34 16.74
CA THR A 183 -0.29 -0.66 18.11
C THR A 183 0.91 -0.46 19.03
N ASN A 184 2.11 -0.84 18.60
CA ASN A 184 3.36 -0.65 19.35
C ASN A 184 3.71 0.84 19.46
N ASP A 185 3.54 1.63 18.39
CA ASP A 185 3.74 3.09 18.43
C ASP A 185 2.80 3.76 19.43
N ILE A 186 1.52 3.42 19.41
CA ILE A 186 0.52 3.94 20.37
C ILE A 186 0.84 3.50 21.80
N ILE A 187 1.38 2.31 21.99
CA ILE A 187 1.83 1.82 23.30
C ILE A 187 3.06 2.61 23.74
N SER A 188 4.06 2.77 22.90
CA SER A 188 5.29 3.50 23.19
C SER A 188 5.04 4.96 23.57
N GLU A 189 4.17 5.66 22.83
CA GLU A 189 3.74 7.02 23.18
C GLU A 189 2.98 7.04 24.52
N GLY A 190 2.04 6.08 24.69
CA GLY A 190 1.30 5.92 25.94
C GLY A 190 2.19 5.61 27.13
N GLU A 191 3.27 4.85 26.95
CA GLU A 191 4.26 4.55 27.98
C GLU A 191 4.95 5.83 28.49
N SER A 192 5.35 6.71 27.59
CA SER A 192 5.96 7.99 27.94
C SER A 192 5.03 8.84 28.81
N PHE A 193 3.75 8.89 28.48
CA PHE A 193 2.74 9.61 29.30
C PHE A 193 2.57 8.98 30.68
N VAL A 194 2.46 7.65 30.75
CA VAL A 194 2.28 6.92 32.04
C VAL A 194 3.49 7.09 32.93
N LEU A 195 4.71 6.99 32.39
CA LEU A 195 5.95 7.20 33.18
C LEU A 195 6.00 8.60 33.71
N LYS A 196 5.82 9.63 32.91
CA LYS A 196 5.84 11.03 33.33
C LYS A 196 4.76 11.31 34.39
N TYR A 197 3.58 10.71 34.25
CA TYR A 197 2.51 10.84 35.23
C TYR A 197 2.90 10.22 36.56
N LEU A 198 3.51 9.04 36.60
CA LEU A 198 3.96 8.34 37.79
C LEU A 198 5.17 9.03 38.44
N GLU A 199 6.09 9.58 37.67
CA GLU A 199 7.23 10.38 38.17
C GLU A 199 6.73 11.62 38.92
N THR A 200 5.70 12.28 38.39
CA THR A 200 5.15 13.51 38.97
C THR A 200 4.26 13.25 40.19
N ASN A 201 3.45 12.16 40.13
CA ASN A 201 2.38 11.93 41.12
C ASN A 201 2.67 10.76 42.09
N GLY A 202 3.82 10.09 41.93
CA GLY A 202 4.20 8.94 42.76
C GLY A 202 3.41 7.67 42.45
N SER A 203 3.34 6.76 43.41
CA SER A 203 2.58 5.49 43.24
C SER A 203 1.11 5.74 43.05
N LYS A 204 0.53 5.11 41.98
CA LYS A 204 -0.86 5.25 41.61
C LYS A 204 -1.49 3.93 41.23
N THR A 205 -2.79 3.80 41.42
CA THR A 205 -3.60 2.68 40.95
C THR A 205 -3.90 2.81 39.45
N LEU A 206 -4.30 1.69 38.81
CA LEU A 206 -4.70 1.71 37.40
C LEU A 206 -5.83 2.72 37.16
N THR A 207 -6.78 2.84 38.08
CA THR A 207 -7.91 3.77 37.94
C THR A 207 -7.45 5.21 37.96
N GLU A 208 -6.62 5.60 38.95
CA GLU A 208 -6.07 6.96 39.03
C GLU A 208 -5.23 7.35 37.81
N ILE A 209 -4.42 6.41 37.26
CA ILE A 209 -3.65 6.64 36.04
C ILE A 209 -4.57 6.80 34.82
N SER A 210 -5.59 5.95 34.72
CA SER A 210 -6.51 6.04 33.59
C SER A 210 -7.33 7.34 33.58
N GLU A 211 -7.78 7.78 34.75
CA GLU A 211 -8.50 9.04 34.93
C GLU A 211 -7.58 10.26 34.72
N GLY A 212 -6.40 10.25 35.33
CA GLY A 212 -5.44 11.36 35.23
C GLY A 212 -4.89 11.59 33.81
N LEU A 213 -4.81 10.55 32.99
CA LEU A 213 -4.35 10.64 31.61
C LEU A 213 -5.51 10.63 30.57
N ASN A 214 -6.74 10.54 31.03
CA ASN A 214 -7.92 10.37 30.17
C ASN A 214 -7.77 9.18 29.19
N PHE A 215 -7.18 8.07 29.68
CA PHE A 215 -7.04 6.82 28.94
C PHE A 215 -8.14 5.84 29.34
N SER A 216 -8.54 4.96 28.41
CA SER A 216 -9.43 3.86 28.78
C SER A 216 -8.69 2.84 29.69
N LYS A 217 -9.40 2.24 30.64
CA LYS A 217 -8.81 1.21 31.54
C LYS A 217 -8.12 0.07 30.79
N PRO A 218 -8.66 -0.49 29.69
CA PRO A 218 -7.97 -1.51 28.90
C PRO A 218 -6.64 -1.02 28.29
N LYS A 219 -6.60 0.23 27.76
CA LYS A 219 -5.37 0.84 27.22
C LYS A 219 -4.34 1.00 28.34
N THR A 220 -4.71 1.58 29.46
CA THR A 220 -3.83 1.77 30.62
C THR A 220 -3.28 0.44 31.16
N SER A 221 -4.14 -0.58 31.29
CA SER A 221 -3.74 -1.92 31.74
C SER A 221 -2.70 -2.56 30.81
N ARG A 222 -2.83 -2.40 29.51
CA ARG A 222 -1.87 -2.93 28.52
C ARG A 222 -0.54 -2.23 28.61
N ILE A 223 -0.54 -0.89 28.68
CA ILE A 223 0.67 -0.08 28.85
C ILE A 223 1.40 -0.43 30.14
N LEU A 224 0.71 -0.48 31.27
CA LEU A 224 1.29 -0.82 32.57
C LEU A 224 1.87 -2.25 32.59
N ARG A 225 1.24 -3.22 31.92
CA ARG A 225 1.78 -4.57 31.78
C ARG A 225 3.13 -4.52 31.06
N ASN A 226 3.21 -3.83 29.94
CA ASN A 226 4.45 -3.71 29.17
C ASN A 226 5.55 -3.00 29.98
N LEU A 227 5.22 -1.94 30.68
CA LEU A 227 6.17 -1.22 31.57
C LEU A 227 6.66 -2.09 32.73
N VAL A 228 5.83 -2.97 33.26
CA VAL A 228 6.22 -3.94 34.31
C VAL A 228 7.11 -5.04 33.72
N ASP A 229 6.72 -5.61 32.57
CA ASP A 229 7.47 -6.67 31.88
C ASP A 229 8.86 -6.19 31.44
N THR A 230 8.99 -4.92 31.05
CA THR A 230 10.26 -4.27 30.70
C THR A 230 11.03 -3.73 31.92
N GLY A 231 10.49 -3.90 33.14
CA GLY A 231 11.15 -3.51 34.39
C GLY A 231 11.24 -2.00 34.65
N ARG A 232 10.51 -1.17 33.89
CA ARG A 232 10.49 0.30 34.05
C ARG A 232 9.53 0.76 35.16
N VAL A 233 8.53 -0.05 35.48
CA VAL A 233 7.55 0.19 36.53
C VAL A 233 7.50 -1.05 37.43
N THR A 234 7.40 -0.83 38.73
CA THR A 234 7.11 -1.88 39.72
C THR A 234 5.63 -1.90 40.05
N LYS A 235 5.09 -3.09 40.25
CA LYS A 235 3.73 -3.31 40.70
C LYS A 235 3.75 -3.82 42.13
N ASP A 236 3.25 -3.02 43.04
CA ASP A 236 3.03 -3.49 44.42
C ASP A 236 1.76 -4.32 44.51
N VAL A 237 1.89 -5.56 44.99
CA VAL A 237 0.80 -6.52 45.09
C VAL A 237 0.36 -6.62 46.54
N SER A 238 -0.11 -5.53 47.14
CA SER A 238 -0.84 -5.61 48.37
C SER A 238 -2.28 -6.07 48.11
N PRO A 239 -2.87 -6.91 49.01
CA PRO A 239 -4.22 -7.49 48.77
C PRO A 239 -5.34 -6.47 48.59
N GLN A 240 -5.14 -5.24 49.04
CA GLN A 240 -6.19 -4.21 49.07
C GLN A 240 -5.99 -3.07 48.06
N ASN A 241 -4.76 -2.88 47.49
CA ASN A 241 -4.52 -1.78 46.57
C ASN A 241 -3.30 -2.06 45.66
N ARG A 242 -3.56 -2.39 44.39
CA ARG A 242 -2.50 -2.61 43.39
C ARG A 242 -2.00 -1.24 42.90
N GLN A 243 -0.83 -0.83 43.35
CA GLN A 243 -0.20 0.41 42.90
C GLN A 243 0.97 0.16 41.95
N TYR A 244 1.22 1.12 41.08
CA TYR A 244 2.32 1.13 40.13
C TYR A 244 3.24 2.31 40.44
N LYS A 245 4.55 2.08 40.39
CA LYS A 245 5.59 3.09 40.67
C LYS A 245 6.72 2.93 39.68
N VAL A 246 7.29 4.06 39.22
CA VAL A 246 8.55 4.08 38.45
C VAL A 246 9.69 3.52 39.30
N LYS A 247 10.54 2.76 38.67
CA LYS A 247 11.67 2.08 39.35
C LYS A 247 12.82 3.01 39.55
#